data_e0837feb8556ba7d17288ddb81903b90
#
_entry.id   e0837feb8556ba7d17288ddb81903b90
#
_cell.length_a   1.000
_cell.length_b   1.000
_cell.length_c   1.000
_cell.angle_alpha   90.00
_cell.angle_beta   90.00
_cell.angle_gamma   90.00
#
_symmetry.space_group_name_H-M   'P 1'
#
loop_
_entity.id
_entity.type
_entity.pdbx_description
1 polymer ?
#
loop_
_entity_poly.entity_id
_entity_poly.type
_entity_poly.pdbx_seq_one_letter_code
_entity_poly.pdbx_strand_id
1 'polypeptide(L)'
;ERLISDAVSDPAHHLFTDQKWIDWVPSLRRHRIAKDPGLNVAYWNAHERPITTDDGHIQAGGAPLRFFHFSGYSPEKPWLLSKHMGANPRVRLSEQPELRNLCDEYAEALRIHGFAEYSKIEYGLGATGDGLELTAEIRALVRKELVEGSPPELLPDPYSSPEEFRQWLTAPKIQRGSRSISRIEDYLWQIRKDLRSAFPDTRGKHFGDFYNWLRIEEPFQHVFPQSAQMAASVTDGRREESPRGNRTDADWS
;
A
#
# COMPACT_ATOMS: atom_id res chain seq x y z
N GLU A 1 1.84 -17.52 10.21
CA GLU A 1 0.42 -17.33 9.79
C GLU A 1 -0.03 -15.89 9.98
N ARG A 2 0.20 -15.24 11.15
CA ARG A 2 -0.25 -13.85 11.41
C ARG A 2 0.24 -12.82 10.39
N LEU A 3 1.46 -12.95 9.88
CA LEU A 3 2.03 -11.98 8.94
C LEU A 3 1.36 -11.98 7.57
N ILE A 4 0.62 -13.01 7.21
CA ILE A 4 -0.12 -13.09 5.94
C ILE A 4 -1.21 -12.02 5.88
N SER A 5 -1.96 -11.82 6.97
CA SER A 5 -3.09 -10.89 7.04
C SER A 5 -2.80 -9.63 7.85
N ASP A 6 -1.87 -9.69 8.80
CA ASP A 6 -1.74 -8.69 9.84
C ASP A 6 -0.41 -7.91 9.79
N ALA A 7 0.44 -8.14 8.78
CA ALA A 7 1.64 -7.34 8.51
C ALA A 7 1.30 -6.03 7.77
N VAL A 8 0.36 -5.26 8.32
CA VAL A 8 -0.10 -3.99 7.76
C VAL A 8 0.24 -2.82 8.69
N SER A 9 0.34 -1.63 8.14
CA SER A 9 0.45 -0.40 8.93
C SER A 9 -0.95 0.13 9.23
N ASP A 10 -1.47 -0.23 10.39
CA ASP A 10 -2.79 0.18 10.89
C ASP A 10 -2.70 0.50 12.40
N PRO A 11 -2.14 1.67 12.75
CA PRO A 11 -1.96 2.06 14.15
C PRO A 11 -3.26 2.13 14.96
N ALA A 12 -4.39 2.41 14.30
CA ALA A 12 -5.71 2.46 14.96
C ALA A 12 -6.12 1.09 15.53
N HIS A 13 -5.69 0.01 14.90
CA HIS A 13 -5.90 -1.36 15.37
C HIS A 13 -4.64 -1.99 15.98
N HIS A 14 -3.66 -1.15 16.37
CA HIS A 14 -2.39 -1.58 16.98
C HIS A 14 -1.56 -2.51 16.08
N LEU A 15 -1.67 -2.39 14.76
CA LEU A 15 -0.86 -3.14 13.80
C LEU A 15 0.22 -2.22 13.21
N PHE A 16 1.46 -2.69 13.21
CA PHE A 16 2.58 -1.97 12.61
C PHE A 16 3.52 -2.96 11.94
N THR A 17 3.18 -3.33 10.71
CA THR A 17 3.93 -4.27 9.87
C THR A 17 4.30 -5.57 10.61
N ASP A 18 5.44 -6.17 10.31
CA ASP A 18 6.01 -7.33 10.99
C ASP A 18 6.58 -6.99 12.38
N GLN A 19 7.01 -5.73 12.60
CA GLN A 19 7.67 -5.30 13.82
C GLN A 19 6.82 -5.53 15.07
N LYS A 20 5.51 -5.29 14.98
CA LYS A 20 4.59 -5.51 16.10
C LYS A 20 4.58 -6.95 16.62
N TRP A 21 4.78 -7.91 15.73
CA TRP A 21 4.78 -9.32 16.07
C TRP A 21 6.10 -9.77 16.74
N ILE A 22 7.21 -9.10 16.40
CA ILE A 22 8.51 -9.34 17.04
C ILE A 22 8.50 -8.94 18.52
N ASP A 23 7.72 -7.94 18.90
CA ASP A 23 7.57 -7.49 20.30
C ASP A 23 7.09 -8.61 21.24
N TRP A 24 6.41 -9.64 20.72
CA TRP A 24 5.94 -10.79 21.50
C TRP A 24 7.01 -11.84 21.76
N VAL A 25 8.10 -11.85 20.98
CA VAL A 25 9.15 -12.87 21.09
C VAL A 25 9.74 -12.96 22.51
N PRO A 26 10.03 -11.85 23.21
CA PRO A 26 10.54 -11.90 24.57
C PRO A 26 9.63 -12.61 25.56
N SER A 27 8.30 -12.55 25.35
CA SER A 27 7.32 -13.21 26.23
C SER A 27 7.10 -14.68 25.88
N LEU A 28 7.36 -15.07 24.63
CA LEU A 28 6.99 -16.38 24.09
C LEU A 28 8.18 -17.36 23.99
N ARG A 29 9.41 -16.85 23.94
CA ARG A 29 10.61 -17.66 23.64
C ARG A 29 11.80 -17.25 24.49
N ARG A 30 12.73 -18.18 24.70
CA ARG A 30 14.05 -17.86 25.26
C ARG A 30 14.74 -16.91 24.26
N HIS A 31 15.18 -15.77 24.73
CA HIS A 31 15.77 -14.72 23.93
C HIS A 31 16.96 -14.07 24.63
N ARG A 32 17.72 -13.29 23.87
CA ARG A 32 18.75 -12.38 24.38
C ARG A 32 18.62 -11.06 23.64
N ILE A 33 18.45 -9.97 24.39
CA ILE A 33 18.46 -8.61 23.83
C ILE A 33 19.92 -8.13 23.84
N ALA A 34 20.48 -7.86 22.67
CA ALA A 34 21.80 -7.24 22.55
C ALA A 34 21.70 -5.76 22.96
N LYS A 35 22.53 -5.39 23.95
CA LYS A 35 22.60 -4.01 24.48
C LYS A 35 23.88 -3.27 24.03
N ASP A 36 24.43 -3.64 22.89
CA ASP A 36 25.59 -3.00 22.31
C ASP A 36 25.19 -1.62 21.73
N PRO A 37 25.79 -0.50 22.19
CA PRO A 37 25.45 0.85 21.69
C PRO A 37 25.69 1.03 20.20
N GLY A 38 26.62 0.29 19.60
CA GLY A 38 26.95 0.34 18.18
C GLY A 38 25.94 -0.38 17.27
N LEU A 39 24.93 -1.07 17.84
CA LEU A 39 23.91 -1.76 17.08
C LEU A 39 22.61 -0.94 16.94
N ASN A 40 22.01 -0.98 15.75
CA ASN A 40 20.74 -0.34 15.45
C ASN A 40 20.70 1.15 15.82
N VAL A 41 21.78 1.86 15.51
CA VAL A 41 21.83 3.32 15.65
C VAL A 41 21.03 3.95 14.53
N ALA A 42 20.17 4.92 14.87
CA ALA A 42 19.30 5.58 13.91
C ALA A 42 18.83 6.95 14.45
N TYR A 43 18.05 7.68 13.65
CA TYR A 43 17.52 9.00 14.00
C TYR A 43 16.78 9.03 15.34
N TRP A 44 16.15 7.92 15.76
CA TRP A 44 15.38 7.85 17.02
C TRP A 44 16.23 7.75 18.28
N ASN A 45 17.50 7.26 18.18
CA ASN A 45 18.39 7.07 19.33
C ASN A 45 19.78 7.70 19.18
N ALA A 46 20.10 8.34 18.05
CA ALA A 46 21.40 8.98 17.83
C ALA A 46 21.69 10.13 18.83
N HIS A 47 20.66 10.71 19.44
CA HIS A 47 20.83 11.73 20.49
C HIS A 47 21.39 11.16 21.81
N GLU A 48 21.22 9.86 22.06
CA GLU A 48 21.74 9.13 23.21
C GLU A 48 23.08 8.44 22.90
N ARG A 49 23.43 8.33 21.62
CA ARG A 49 24.60 7.61 21.10
C ARG A 49 25.37 8.49 20.14
N PRO A 50 26.11 9.50 20.65
CA PRO A 50 26.86 10.39 19.80
C PRO A 50 27.82 9.60 18.91
N ILE A 51 27.85 9.99 17.63
CA ILE A 51 28.78 9.42 16.65
C ILE A 51 30.08 10.18 16.77
N THR A 52 31.18 9.45 16.91
CA THR A 52 32.52 9.97 16.99
C THR A 52 33.48 9.14 16.13
N THR A 53 34.66 9.67 15.82
CA THR A 53 35.72 8.93 15.15
C THR A 53 36.91 8.82 16.10
N ASP A 54 37.39 7.60 16.29
CA ASP A 54 38.56 7.30 17.10
C ASP A 54 39.50 6.38 16.32
N ASP A 55 40.76 6.82 16.12
CA ASP A 55 41.77 6.13 15.30
C ASP A 55 41.20 5.62 13.93
N GLY A 56 40.43 6.50 13.26
CA GLY A 56 39.81 6.18 11.97
C GLY A 56 38.61 5.25 12.02
N HIS A 57 38.19 4.82 13.21
CA HIS A 57 37.03 3.96 13.39
C HIS A 57 35.83 4.74 13.92
N ILE A 58 34.68 4.56 13.27
CA ILE A 58 33.42 5.20 13.69
C ILE A 58 32.89 4.50 14.95
N GLN A 59 32.55 5.29 15.94
CA GLN A 59 31.97 4.84 17.21
C GLN A 59 30.58 5.43 17.41
N ALA A 60 29.76 4.73 18.19
CA ALA A 60 28.45 5.20 18.64
C ALA A 60 28.33 4.98 20.16
N GLY A 61 28.17 6.06 20.93
CA GLY A 61 28.10 5.98 22.38
C GLY A 61 29.33 5.34 23.02
N GLY A 62 30.53 5.55 22.45
CA GLY A 62 31.82 5.01 22.93
C GLY A 62 32.07 3.53 22.61
N ALA A 63 31.26 2.91 21.76
CA ALA A 63 31.48 1.56 21.23
C ALA A 63 31.62 1.59 19.70
N PRO A 64 32.35 0.65 19.08
CA PRO A 64 32.45 0.59 17.62
C PRO A 64 31.07 0.56 16.96
N LEU A 65 30.82 1.43 15.99
CA LEU A 65 29.59 1.41 15.20
C LEU A 65 29.55 0.12 14.36
N ARG A 66 28.51 -0.70 14.57
CA ARG A 66 28.33 -1.97 13.87
C ARG A 66 27.20 -1.94 12.88
N PHE A 67 26.16 -1.17 13.16
CA PHE A 67 24.98 -1.07 12.32
C PHE A 67 24.28 0.28 12.52
N PHE A 68 24.23 1.08 11.43
CA PHE A 68 23.44 2.31 11.37
C PHE A 68 22.24 2.09 10.44
N HIS A 69 21.05 2.40 10.94
CA HIS A 69 19.81 2.27 10.19
C HIS A 69 19.41 3.62 9.59
N PHE A 70 19.67 3.84 8.30
CA PHE A 70 19.36 5.08 7.58
C PHE A 70 17.88 5.24 7.25
N SER A 71 17.00 4.94 8.22
CA SER A 71 15.55 5.01 8.04
C SER A 71 15.09 6.42 7.65
N GLY A 72 14.46 6.54 6.49
CA GLY A 72 13.93 7.81 5.99
C GLY A 72 14.96 8.81 5.52
N TYR A 73 16.24 8.45 5.42
CA TYR A 73 17.26 9.26 4.77
C TYR A 73 17.10 9.25 3.25
N SER A 74 17.41 10.38 2.60
CA SER A 74 17.44 10.48 1.14
C SER A 74 18.67 11.26 0.69
N PRO A 75 19.45 10.78 -0.30
CA PRO A 75 20.57 11.51 -0.88
C PRO A 75 20.16 12.78 -1.62
N GLU A 76 18.87 12.96 -1.93
CA GLU A 76 18.31 14.19 -2.51
C GLU A 76 18.10 15.29 -1.47
N LYS A 77 18.06 14.92 -0.17
CA LYS A 77 17.89 15.83 0.96
C LYS A 77 18.98 15.60 2.01
N PRO A 78 20.28 15.78 1.66
CA PRO A 78 21.40 15.38 2.51
C PRO A 78 21.51 16.16 3.84
N TRP A 79 20.76 17.25 3.98
CA TRP A 79 20.67 18.03 5.22
C TRP A 79 19.71 17.42 6.25
N LEU A 80 18.90 16.43 5.85
CA LEU A 80 17.86 15.82 6.69
C LEU A 80 18.24 14.39 7.05
N LEU A 81 18.50 14.13 8.32
CA LEU A 81 18.84 12.78 8.80
C LEU A 81 17.72 11.75 8.54
N SER A 82 16.46 12.17 8.66
CA SER A 82 15.31 11.31 8.37
C SER A 82 14.04 12.13 8.10
N LYS A 83 13.24 11.72 7.12
CA LYS A 83 11.91 12.29 6.87
C LYS A 83 10.90 12.06 8.02
N HIS A 84 11.23 11.16 8.95
CA HIS A 84 10.38 10.81 10.10
C HIS A 84 10.63 11.69 11.33
N MET A 85 11.59 12.62 11.24
CA MET A 85 11.90 13.57 12.31
C MET A 85 10.97 14.77 12.21
N GLY A 86 9.93 14.94 12.91
CA GLY A 86 9.03 16.10 12.87
C GLY A 86 9.74 17.47 12.94
N ALA A 87 8.99 18.52 13.21
CA ALA A 87 9.49 19.90 13.23
C ALA A 87 10.58 20.17 14.29
N ASN A 88 10.67 19.35 15.33
CA ASN A 88 11.63 19.47 16.43
C ASN A 88 12.54 18.24 16.52
N PRO A 89 13.50 18.08 15.63
CA PRO A 89 14.43 16.95 15.65
C PRO A 89 15.36 17.01 16.88
N ARG A 90 15.55 15.86 17.55
CA ARG A 90 16.49 15.72 18.68
C ARG A 90 17.96 15.76 18.24
N VAL A 91 18.23 15.52 16.95
CA VAL A 91 19.56 15.54 16.35
C VAL A 91 19.49 16.28 15.03
N ARG A 92 20.44 17.17 14.79
CA ARG A 92 20.59 17.88 13.51
C ARG A 92 21.97 17.60 12.93
N LEU A 93 22.03 17.27 11.64
CA LEU A 93 23.29 17.00 10.96
C LEU A 93 24.23 18.22 10.95
N SER A 94 23.69 19.45 11.01
CA SER A 94 24.48 20.69 11.15
C SER A 94 25.27 20.80 12.48
N GLU A 95 24.83 20.05 13.50
CA GLU A 95 25.40 20.06 14.85
C GLU A 95 26.27 18.81 15.12
N GLN A 96 26.32 17.84 14.19
CA GLN A 96 26.96 16.53 14.35
C GLN A 96 27.84 16.21 13.12
N PRO A 97 29.05 16.72 13.03
CA PRO A 97 29.92 16.57 11.84
C PRO A 97 30.20 15.12 11.46
N GLU A 98 30.49 14.24 12.43
CA GLU A 98 30.80 12.83 12.18
C GLU A 98 29.57 12.06 11.69
N LEU A 99 28.40 12.34 12.26
CA LEU A 99 27.14 11.77 11.78
C LEU A 99 26.81 12.27 10.36
N ARG A 100 27.12 13.53 10.07
CA ARG A 100 26.96 14.08 8.73
C ARG A 100 27.89 13.38 7.74
N ASN A 101 29.17 13.20 8.07
CA ASN A 101 30.13 12.48 7.22
C ASN A 101 29.64 11.06 6.93
N LEU A 102 29.14 10.34 7.93
CA LEU A 102 28.55 9.01 7.76
C LEU A 102 27.35 9.03 6.80
N CYS A 103 26.49 10.04 6.87
CA CYS A 103 25.37 10.20 5.96
C CYS A 103 25.84 10.57 4.53
N ASP A 104 26.86 11.39 4.40
CA ASP A 104 27.42 11.80 3.10
C ASP A 104 28.10 10.59 2.40
N GLU A 105 28.85 9.76 3.13
CA GLU A 105 29.40 8.49 2.63
C GLU A 105 28.29 7.53 2.16
N TYR A 106 27.21 7.38 2.93
CA TYR A 106 26.07 6.58 2.53
C TYR A 106 25.37 7.14 1.29
N ALA A 107 25.20 8.46 1.21
CA ALA A 107 24.61 9.11 0.05
C ALA A 107 25.44 8.86 -1.21
N GLU A 108 26.76 8.93 -1.10
CA GLU A 108 27.67 8.67 -2.22
C GLU A 108 27.60 7.20 -2.64
N ALA A 109 27.61 6.28 -1.69
CA ALA A 109 27.41 4.85 -1.97
C ALA A 109 26.09 4.60 -2.72
N LEU A 110 24.98 5.21 -2.31
CA LEU A 110 23.70 5.10 -3.00
C LEU A 110 23.78 5.62 -4.45
N ARG A 111 24.45 6.76 -4.68
CA ARG A 111 24.60 7.33 -6.04
C ARG A 111 25.44 6.43 -6.94
N ILE A 112 26.56 5.93 -6.45
CA ILE A 112 27.44 5.02 -7.19
C ILE A 112 26.69 3.73 -7.56
N HIS A 113 25.81 3.26 -6.67
CA HIS A 113 25.03 2.04 -6.88
C HIS A 113 23.66 2.26 -7.55
N GLY A 114 23.49 3.37 -8.28
CA GLY A 114 22.36 3.56 -9.19
C GLY A 114 21.09 4.11 -8.55
N PHE A 115 21.17 4.82 -7.42
CA PHE A 115 19.99 5.41 -6.77
C PHE A 115 19.10 6.20 -7.74
N ALA A 116 19.71 7.02 -8.63
CA ALA A 116 18.97 7.85 -9.57
C ALA A 116 18.15 7.05 -10.60
N GLU A 117 18.57 5.84 -10.89
CA GLU A 117 17.89 4.90 -11.81
C GLU A 117 16.83 4.08 -11.05
N TYR A 118 17.26 3.38 -10.01
CA TYR A 118 16.37 2.46 -9.28
C TYR A 118 15.25 3.17 -8.52
N SER A 119 15.46 4.42 -8.07
CA SER A 119 14.41 5.20 -7.40
C SER A 119 13.25 5.59 -8.31
N LYS A 120 13.40 5.48 -9.64
CA LYS A 120 12.36 5.78 -10.63
C LYS A 120 11.57 4.54 -11.05
N ILE A 121 12.00 3.36 -10.65
CA ILE A 121 11.27 2.13 -10.95
C ILE A 121 9.96 2.15 -10.18
N GLU A 122 8.86 2.09 -10.92
CA GLU A 122 7.53 2.05 -10.33
C GLU A 122 7.30 0.74 -9.57
N TYR A 123 6.53 0.83 -8.49
CA TYR A 123 6.16 -0.35 -7.70
C TYR A 123 5.19 -1.23 -8.50
N GLY A 124 5.68 -2.32 -9.06
CA GLY A 124 4.95 -3.19 -9.98
C GLY A 124 3.68 -3.83 -9.41
N LEU A 125 3.53 -3.89 -8.06
CA LEU A 125 2.32 -4.39 -7.41
C LEU A 125 1.33 -3.25 -7.05
N GLY A 126 1.52 -2.06 -7.61
CA GLY A 126 0.64 -0.91 -7.42
C GLY A 126 -0.65 -0.99 -8.22
N ALA A 127 -0.65 -1.73 -9.31
CA ALA A 127 -1.78 -1.92 -10.22
C ALA A 127 -1.92 -3.38 -10.63
N THR A 128 -3.10 -3.75 -11.14
CA THR A 128 -3.32 -5.05 -11.82
C THR A 128 -2.57 -5.11 -13.14
N GLY A 129 -2.44 -6.30 -13.73
CA GLY A 129 -1.77 -6.49 -15.02
C GLY A 129 -2.40 -5.71 -16.19
N ASP A 130 -3.65 -5.33 -16.08
CA ASP A 130 -4.42 -4.52 -17.02
C ASP A 130 -4.57 -3.03 -16.61
N GLY A 131 -3.80 -2.60 -15.59
CA GLY A 131 -3.63 -1.20 -15.22
C GLY A 131 -4.65 -0.62 -14.23
N LEU A 132 -5.52 -1.44 -13.58
CA LEU A 132 -6.35 -0.95 -12.48
C LEU A 132 -5.47 -0.66 -11.26
N GLU A 133 -5.46 0.58 -10.78
CA GLU A 133 -4.76 0.93 -9.55
C GLU A 133 -5.36 0.18 -8.34
N LEU A 134 -4.50 -0.50 -7.59
CA LEU A 134 -4.86 -1.18 -6.34
C LEU A 134 -4.80 -0.18 -5.18
N THR A 135 -5.83 0.65 -5.05
CA THR A 135 -5.94 1.66 -4.00
C THR A 135 -5.94 1.05 -2.59
N ALA A 136 -5.77 1.88 -1.57
CA ALA A 136 -5.82 1.45 -0.18
C ALA A 136 -7.15 0.77 0.17
N GLU A 137 -8.26 1.26 -0.40
CA GLU A 137 -9.60 0.72 -0.17
C GLU A 137 -9.77 -0.67 -0.82
N ILE A 138 -9.27 -0.86 -2.05
CA ILE A 138 -9.28 -2.17 -2.71
C ILE A 138 -8.47 -3.18 -1.90
N ARG A 139 -7.25 -2.81 -1.48
CA ARG A 139 -6.40 -3.67 -0.65
C ARG A 139 -7.05 -4.01 0.69
N ALA A 140 -7.71 -3.03 1.32
CA ALA A 140 -8.42 -3.23 2.58
C ALA A 140 -9.64 -4.13 2.41
N LEU A 141 -10.38 -4.02 1.30
CA LEU A 141 -11.47 -4.94 0.98
C LEU A 141 -10.97 -6.38 0.80
N VAL A 142 -9.91 -6.59 0.01
CA VAL A 142 -9.31 -7.93 -0.18
C VAL A 142 -8.88 -8.51 1.16
N ARG A 143 -8.17 -7.72 1.98
CA ARG A 143 -7.77 -8.15 3.32
C ARG A 143 -8.96 -8.52 4.20
N LYS A 144 -10.02 -7.72 4.18
CA LYS A 144 -11.25 -7.99 4.94
C LYS A 144 -11.84 -9.35 4.57
N GLU A 145 -11.98 -9.63 3.28
CA GLU A 145 -12.53 -10.90 2.79
C GLU A 145 -11.65 -12.10 3.21
N LEU A 146 -10.33 -11.96 3.15
CA LEU A 146 -9.40 -12.99 3.64
C LEU A 146 -9.51 -13.22 5.14
N VAL A 147 -9.66 -12.17 5.95
CA VAL A 147 -9.78 -12.25 7.41
C VAL A 147 -11.13 -12.80 7.84
N GLU A 148 -12.20 -12.46 7.14
CA GLU A 148 -13.56 -12.95 7.38
C GLU A 148 -13.77 -14.40 6.92
N GLY A 149 -12.71 -15.03 6.38
CA GLY A 149 -12.69 -16.46 6.07
C GLY A 149 -13.21 -16.83 4.69
N SER A 150 -13.23 -15.88 3.75
CA SER A 150 -13.37 -16.25 2.33
C SER A 150 -12.20 -17.16 1.94
N PRO A 151 -12.45 -18.33 1.37
CA PRO A 151 -11.38 -19.19 0.89
C PRO A 151 -10.52 -18.41 -0.11
N PRO A 152 -9.18 -18.42 0.02
CA PRO A 152 -8.28 -17.69 -0.89
C PRO A 152 -8.54 -18.03 -2.37
N GLU A 153 -8.98 -19.26 -2.65
CA GLU A 153 -9.29 -19.76 -3.99
C GLU A 153 -10.50 -19.05 -4.63
N LEU A 154 -11.35 -18.42 -3.82
CA LEU A 154 -12.50 -17.63 -4.29
C LEU A 154 -12.18 -16.16 -4.51
N LEU A 155 -10.98 -15.73 -4.17
CA LEU A 155 -10.47 -14.37 -4.39
C LEU A 155 -9.58 -14.37 -5.63
N PRO A 156 -10.03 -13.82 -6.76
CA PRO A 156 -9.22 -13.77 -7.97
C PRO A 156 -7.94 -12.97 -7.72
N ASP A 157 -6.83 -13.48 -8.23
CA ASP A 157 -5.54 -12.80 -8.10
C ASP A 157 -5.50 -11.57 -9.03
N PRO A 158 -5.23 -10.37 -8.51
CA PRO A 158 -5.27 -9.14 -9.30
C PRO A 158 -4.19 -9.06 -10.39
N TYR A 159 -3.16 -9.90 -10.31
CA TYR A 159 -2.04 -9.89 -11.25
C TYR A 159 -2.15 -10.95 -12.32
N SER A 160 -2.56 -12.17 -11.95
CA SER A 160 -2.70 -13.29 -12.88
C SER A 160 -4.09 -13.40 -13.53
N SER A 161 -5.13 -12.86 -12.88
CA SER A 161 -6.52 -12.91 -13.34
C SER A 161 -7.21 -11.55 -13.17
N PRO A 162 -6.69 -10.46 -13.79
CA PRO A 162 -7.17 -9.10 -13.55
C PRO A 162 -8.64 -8.89 -13.94
N GLU A 163 -9.11 -9.53 -15.01
CA GLU A 163 -10.51 -9.45 -15.45
C GLU A 163 -11.46 -10.08 -14.41
N GLU A 164 -11.14 -11.27 -13.91
CA GLU A 164 -11.92 -11.94 -12.86
C GLU A 164 -11.90 -11.13 -11.57
N PHE A 165 -10.75 -10.50 -11.26
CA PHE A 165 -10.64 -9.61 -10.11
C PHE A 165 -11.55 -8.39 -10.24
N ARG A 166 -11.63 -7.77 -11.43
CA ARG A 166 -12.57 -6.67 -11.70
C ARG A 166 -14.01 -7.11 -11.56
N GLN A 167 -14.37 -8.26 -12.12
CA GLN A 167 -15.71 -8.83 -11.99
C GLN A 167 -16.05 -9.10 -10.53
N TRP A 168 -15.12 -9.59 -9.75
CA TRP A 168 -15.29 -9.79 -8.31
C TRP A 168 -15.51 -8.47 -7.56
N LEU A 169 -14.72 -7.42 -7.85
CA LEU A 169 -14.87 -6.09 -7.24
C LEU A 169 -16.24 -5.48 -7.55
N THR A 170 -16.71 -5.62 -8.79
CA THR A 170 -17.93 -5.00 -9.30
C THR A 170 -19.16 -5.89 -9.18
N ALA A 171 -19.01 -7.11 -8.66
CA ALA A 171 -20.13 -8.02 -8.43
C ALA A 171 -21.21 -7.35 -7.56
N PRO A 172 -22.51 -7.48 -7.92
CA PRO A 172 -23.60 -6.90 -7.15
C PRO A 172 -23.61 -7.42 -5.71
N LYS A 173 -23.56 -6.51 -4.74
CA LYS A 173 -23.70 -6.82 -3.31
C LYS A 173 -25.09 -6.50 -2.81
N ILE A 174 -25.71 -5.44 -3.32
CA ILE A 174 -27.08 -5.04 -3.04
C ILE A 174 -27.75 -4.81 -4.39
N GLN A 175 -28.93 -5.42 -4.63
CA GLN A 175 -29.65 -5.29 -5.89
C GLN A 175 -31.11 -4.90 -5.66
N ARG A 176 -31.58 -3.94 -6.48
CA ARG A 176 -33.00 -3.53 -6.53
C ARG A 176 -33.42 -3.26 -7.97
N GLY A 177 -34.21 -4.18 -8.52
CA GLY A 177 -34.57 -4.15 -9.94
C GLY A 177 -33.32 -4.22 -10.81
N SER A 178 -33.20 -3.28 -11.75
CA SER A 178 -32.03 -3.15 -12.64
C SER A 178 -30.82 -2.40 -12.02
N ARG A 179 -30.98 -1.84 -10.81
CA ARG A 179 -29.94 -1.09 -10.12
C ARG A 179 -29.22 -1.96 -9.11
N SER A 180 -27.90 -1.83 -9.06
CA SER A 180 -27.09 -2.55 -8.08
C SER A 180 -26.00 -1.65 -7.49
N ILE A 181 -25.64 -1.92 -6.24
CA ILE A 181 -24.46 -1.42 -5.55
C ILE A 181 -23.47 -2.58 -5.53
N SER A 182 -22.29 -2.37 -6.06
CA SER A 182 -21.23 -3.37 -6.17
C SER A 182 -20.57 -3.66 -4.82
N ARG A 183 -19.74 -4.70 -4.78
CA ARG A 183 -18.96 -5.08 -3.60
C ARG A 183 -18.08 -3.95 -3.10
N ILE A 184 -17.33 -3.31 -3.99
CA ILE A 184 -16.43 -2.23 -3.62
C ILE A 184 -17.20 -0.96 -3.19
N GLU A 185 -18.33 -0.66 -3.82
CA GLU A 185 -19.18 0.48 -3.45
C GLU A 185 -19.84 0.28 -2.07
N ASP A 186 -20.31 -0.93 -1.76
CA ASP A 186 -20.83 -1.28 -0.43
C ASP A 186 -19.72 -1.20 0.62
N TYR A 187 -18.50 -1.66 0.29
CA TYR A 187 -17.37 -1.58 1.19
C TYR A 187 -16.95 -0.12 1.46
N LEU A 188 -16.92 0.73 0.45
CA LEU A 188 -16.64 2.15 0.60
C LEU A 188 -17.62 2.81 1.58
N TRP A 189 -18.91 2.50 1.46
CA TRP A 189 -19.91 2.97 2.43
C TRP A 189 -19.61 2.46 3.84
N GLN A 190 -19.21 1.20 4.00
CA GLN A 190 -18.89 0.62 5.30
C GLN A 190 -17.73 1.32 6.02
N ILE A 191 -16.71 1.75 5.31
CA ILE A 191 -15.51 2.37 5.91
C ILE A 191 -15.64 3.88 6.11
N ARG A 192 -16.46 4.57 5.30
CA ARG A 192 -16.62 6.02 5.34
C ARG A 192 -17.76 6.45 6.26
N LYS A 193 -17.37 7.14 7.35
CA LYS A 193 -18.34 7.64 8.36
C LYS A 193 -19.30 8.68 7.77
N ASP A 194 -18.82 9.55 6.90
CA ASP A 194 -19.62 10.58 6.22
C ASP A 194 -20.72 9.96 5.35
N LEU A 195 -20.39 8.90 4.58
CA LEU A 195 -21.37 8.19 3.76
C LEU A 195 -22.42 7.46 4.62
N ARG A 196 -21.99 6.85 5.73
CA ARG A 196 -22.95 6.22 6.67
C ARG A 196 -23.86 7.23 7.33
N SER A 197 -23.38 8.45 7.56
CA SER A 197 -24.20 9.53 8.12
C SER A 197 -25.17 10.09 7.09
N ALA A 198 -24.74 10.27 5.84
CA ALA A 198 -25.58 10.78 4.75
C ALA A 198 -26.62 9.73 4.26
N PHE A 199 -26.21 8.46 4.20
CA PHE A 199 -27.02 7.35 3.69
C PHE A 199 -27.10 6.21 4.72
N PRO A 200 -27.76 6.38 5.86
CA PRO A 200 -27.70 5.40 6.96
C PRO A 200 -28.34 4.05 6.67
N ASP A 201 -29.16 3.94 5.64
CA ASP A 201 -29.85 2.69 5.23
C ASP A 201 -29.76 2.50 3.71
N THR A 202 -28.61 2.07 3.23
CA THR A 202 -28.37 1.78 1.79
C THR A 202 -29.07 0.51 1.31
N ARG A 203 -29.55 -0.34 2.23
CA ARG A 203 -30.37 -1.52 1.90
C ARG A 203 -31.87 -1.22 1.89
N GLY A 204 -32.29 -0.10 2.46
CA GLY A 204 -33.65 0.34 2.57
C GLY A 204 -33.93 1.66 1.84
N LYS A 205 -34.34 2.67 2.57
CA LYS A 205 -34.86 3.94 2.02
C LYS A 205 -33.82 4.76 1.28
N HIS A 206 -32.52 4.68 1.63
CA HIS A 206 -31.46 5.49 1.03
C HIS A 206 -30.75 4.77 -0.14
N PHE A 207 -31.23 3.61 -0.58
CA PHE A 207 -30.63 2.89 -1.73
C PHE A 207 -30.57 3.75 -2.98
N GLY A 208 -31.69 4.43 -3.33
CA GLY A 208 -31.77 5.26 -4.54
C GLY A 208 -30.86 6.47 -4.49
N ASP A 209 -30.80 7.13 -3.34
CA ASP A 209 -29.97 8.33 -3.13
C ASP A 209 -28.48 7.98 -3.17
N PHE A 210 -28.09 6.90 -2.47
CA PHE A 210 -26.71 6.43 -2.50
C PHE A 210 -26.30 5.93 -3.88
N TYR A 211 -27.16 5.18 -4.57
CA TYR A 211 -26.92 4.74 -5.94
C TYR A 211 -26.69 5.91 -6.89
N ASN A 212 -27.49 6.98 -6.80
CA ASN A 212 -27.33 8.17 -7.63
C ASN A 212 -26.05 8.94 -7.27
N TRP A 213 -25.75 9.08 -5.97
CA TRP A 213 -24.52 9.71 -5.50
C TRP A 213 -23.27 9.05 -6.08
N LEU A 214 -23.20 7.71 -6.07
CA LEU A 214 -22.08 6.94 -6.63
C LEU A 214 -21.83 7.21 -8.13
N ARG A 215 -22.83 7.71 -8.87
CA ARG A 215 -22.75 7.89 -10.32
C ARG A 215 -22.64 9.36 -10.77
N ILE A 216 -22.91 10.28 -9.88
CA ILE A 216 -22.95 11.71 -10.18
C ILE A 216 -21.78 12.46 -9.52
N GLU A 217 -21.35 12.03 -8.34
CA GLU A 217 -20.38 12.77 -7.54
C GLU A 217 -18.93 12.43 -7.91
N GLU A 218 -18.15 13.45 -8.21
CA GLU A 218 -16.71 13.37 -8.50
C GLU A 218 -15.87 12.66 -7.42
N PRO A 219 -16.14 12.75 -6.10
CA PRO A 219 -15.31 12.10 -5.08
C PRO A 219 -15.20 10.58 -5.23
N PHE A 220 -16.22 9.92 -5.79
CA PHE A 220 -16.15 8.50 -6.07
C PHE A 220 -15.24 8.19 -7.26
N GLN A 221 -15.26 9.03 -8.29
CA GLN A 221 -14.40 8.89 -9.46
C GLN A 221 -12.92 9.13 -9.13
N HIS A 222 -12.60 9.94 -8.12
CA HIS A 222 -11.22 10.12 -7.64
C HIS A 222 -10.68 8.89 -6.91
N VAL A 223 -11.53 8.16 -6.18
CA VAL A 223 -11.15 6.92 -5.49
C VAL A 223 -11.13 5.75 -6.48
N PHE A 224 -12.03 5.75 -7.47
CA PHE A 224 -12.17 4.72 -8.50
C PHE A 224 -12.37 5.35 -9.89
N PRO A 225 -11.35 5.99 -10.47
CA PRO A 225 -11.46 6.74 -11.72
C PRO A 225 -11.93 5.88 -12.91
N GLN A 226 -11.87 4.57 -12.79
CA GLN A 226 -12.27 3.61 -13.81
C GLN A 226 -13.61 2.91 -13.54
N SER A 227 -14.28 3.16 -12.42
CA SER A 227 -15.53 2.46 -12.07
C SER A 227 -16.67 2.75 -13.05
N ALA A 228 -16.74 3.97 -13.60
CA ALA A 228 -17.69 4.34 -14.65
C ALA A 228 -17.38 3.65 -16.00
N GLN A 229 -16.09 3.46 -16.33
CA GLN A 229 -15.65 2.75 -17.53
C GLN A 229 -15.81 1.23 -17.39
N MET A 230 -15.63 0.68 -16.18
CA MET A 230 -15.85 -0.74 -15.88
C MET A 230 -17.33 -1.13 -16.03
N ALA A 231 -18.27 -0.26 -15.62
CA ALA A 231 -19.70 -0.49 -15.81
C ALA A 231 -20.13 -0.41 -17.27
N ALA A 232 -19.50 0.43 -18.08
CA ALA A 232 -19.77 0.58 -19.50
C ALA A 232 -19.26 -0.61 -20.34
N SER A 233 -18.07 -1.15 -20.04
CA SER A 233 -17.49 -2.29 -20.78
C SER A 233 -18.24 -3.59 -20.59
N VAL A 234 -18.84 -3.81 -19.41
CA VAL A 234 -19.66 -5.01 -19.12
C VAL A 234 -21.02 -4.97 -19.87
N THR A 235 -21.53 -3.77 -20.21
CA THR A 235 -22.77 -3.62 -20.97
C THR A 235 -22.57 -3.71 -22.48
N ASP A 236 -21.40 -3.41 -23.00
CA ASP A 236 -21.11 -3.40 -24.45
C ASP A 236 -20.72 -4.79 -25.00
N GLY A 237 -20.21 -5.67 -24.15
CA GLY A 237 -19.88 -7.06 -24.51
C GLY A 237 -21.06 -7.97 -24.81
N ARG A 238 -22.32 -7.49 -24.75
CA ARG A 238 -23.55 -8.26 -25.07
C ARG A 238 -24.22 -7.87 -26.38
N ARG A 239 -23.57 -7.08 -27.23
CA ARG A 239 -24.12 -6.68 -28.54
C ARG A 239 -23.10 -6.81 -29.66
N GLU A 240 -22.55 -7.98 -29.87
CA GLU A 240 -22.07 -8.39 -31.18
C GLU A 240 -22.55 -9.81 -31.49
N GLU A 241 -23.84 -9.91 -31.86
CA GLU A 241 -24.32 -11.02 -32.65
C GLU A 241 -23.81 -10.87 -34.08
N SER A 242 -22.99 -11.81 -34.46
CA SER A 242 -22.44 -12.05 -35.77
C SER A 242 -23.47 -11.97 -36.91
N PRO A 243 -23.22 -11.23 -38.00
CA PRO A 243 -23.97 -11.44 -39.24
C PRO A 243 -23.47 -12.71 -39.93
N ARG A 244 -24.39 -13.63 -40.13
CA ARG A 244 -24.18 -14.84 -40.93
C ARG A 244 -23.70 -14.46 -42.33
N GLY A 245 -22.45 -14.77 -42.62
CA GLY A 245 -21.90 -14.69 -43.95
C GLY A 245 -22.46 -15.78 -44.85
N ASN A 246 -23.01 -15.32 -45.96
CA ASN A 246 -23.51 -16.11 -47.07
C ASN A 246 -22.30 -16.77 -47.81
N ARG A 247 -22.33 -18.09 -47.90
CA ARG A 247 -21.43 -18.83 -48.79
C ARG A 247 -21.97 -18.69 -50.22
N THR A 248 -21.11 -18.22 -51.12
CA THR A 248 -21.25 -18.52 -52.55
C THR A 248 -19.96 -19.21 -53.00
N ASP A 249 -20.15 -20.40 -53.54
CA ASP A 249 -19.18 -21.22 -54.25
C ASP A 249 -18.79 -20.58 -55.60
N ALA A 250 -17.55 -20.77 -56.00
CA ALA A 250 -16.95 -20.85 -57.32
C ALA A 250 -15.58 -20.16 -57.31
N ASP A 251 -14.52 -20.59 -57.92
CA ASP A 251 -14.15 -21.61 -58.84
C ASP A 251 -12.62 -21.73 -58.88
N TRP A 252 -12.19 -22.86 -59.28
CA TRP A 252 -10.83 -23.25 -59.60
C TRP A 252 -10.22 -22.45 -60.79
N SER A 253 -8.96 -22.02 -60.68
CA SER A 253 -7.92 -22.09 -61.71
C SER A 253 -6.55 -21.90 -61.10
#